data_c23c9d2ed856e4b26f21e74107bf464b
#
_entry.id   c23c9d2ed856e4b26f21e74107bf464b
#
_cell.length_a   1.000
_cell.length_b   1.000
_cell.length_c   1.000
_cell.angle_alpha   90.00
_cell.angle_beta   90.00
_cell.angle_gamma   90.00
#
_symmetry.space_group_name_H-M   'P 1'
#
loop_
_entity.id
_entity.type
_entity.pdbx_description
1 polymer ?
#
loop_
_entity_poly.entity_id
_entity_poly.type
_entity_poly.pdbx_seq_one_letter_code
_entity_poly.pdbx_strand_id
1 'polypeptide(L)'
;PEGRPVSMSGSRPLARRIIGVETEYGITCAPTADGPPPMNADHAARELFDPVVQRSRSSNVFTRGGARLYLDVGSHPEFATAECDRLEDVLAQDRAGELVMADLAEQANARLAATGVPGRIHLLKNNRDAEGNGFGCHENYLVRRRGDFWNDARTLIPHLVTRQILVGAGHIAAAGDTRRAADGLRAYVFSQRADQMWDAVSSAT
;
A
#
# COMPACT_ATOMS: atom_id res chain seq x y z
N PRO A 1 -30.77 -34.93 -37.54
CA PRO A 1 -30.28 -34.87 -36.18
C PRO A 1 -30.27 -33.43 -35.73
N GLU A 2 -31.33 -33.07 -35.01
CA GLU A 2 -31.55 -31.73 -34.47
C GLU A 2 -30.60 -31.51 -33.29
N GLY A 3 -29.75 -30.49 -33.38
CA GLY A 3 -28.88 -30.06 -32.31
C GLY A 3 -29.73 -29.50 -31.16
N ARG A 4 -29.68 -30.15 -29.99
CA ARG A 4 -30.20 -29.60 -28.74
C ARG A 4 -29.49 -28.28 -28.43
N PRO A 5 -30.20 -27.20 -28.14
CA PRO A 5 -29.57 -25.99 -27.67
C PRO A 5 -28.87 -26.26 -26.31
N VAL A 6 -27.58 -25.94 -26.23
CA VAL A 6 -26.84 -25.94 -24.97
C VAL A 6 -27.48 -24.85 -24.12
N SER A 7 -28.21 -25.26 -23.10
CA SER A 7 -28.69 -24.34 -22.04
C SER A 7 -27.44 -23.74 -21.38
N MET A 8 -27.19 -22.45 -21.62
CA MET A 8 -26.26 -21.69 -20.83
C MET A 8 -26.85 -21.63 -19.42
N SER A 9 -26.39 -22.50 -18.55
CA SER A 9 -26.67 -22.48 -17.13
C SER A 9 -26.45 -21.06 -16.65
N GLY A 10 -27.52 -20.41 -16.17
CA GLY A 10 -27.47 -19.07 -15.65
C GLY A 10 -26.34 -18.94 -14.65
N SER A 11 -25.38 -18.07 -14.93
CA SER A 11 -24.29 -17.76 -14.02
C SER A 11 -24.91 -17.36 -12.70
N ARG A 12 -24.73 -18.18 -11.67
CA ARG A 12 -25.04 -17.77 -10.29
C ARG A 12 -24.33 -16.43 -10.05
N PRO A 13 -25.02 -15.39 -9.59
CA PRO A 13 -24.37 -14.14 -9.25
C PRO A 13 -23.21 -14.49 -8.31
N LEU A 14 -22.01 -14.02 -8.64
CA LEU A 14 -20.85 -14.15 -7.75
C LEU A 14 -21.26 -13.60 -6.38
N ALA A 15 -21.15 -14.43 -5.35
CA ALA A 15 -21.45 -13.98 -4.01
C ALA A 15 -20.54 -12.77 -3.72
N ARG A 16 -21.15 -11.63 -3.29
CA ARG A 16 -20.38 -10.46 -2.86
C ARG A 16 -19.39 -10.87 -1.79
N ARG A 17 -18.17 -10.41 -1.90
CA ARG A 17 -17.12 -10.64 -0.94
C ARG A 17 -16.68 -9.32 -0.36
N ILE A 18 -16.34 -9.33 0.92
CA ILE A 18 -15.74 -8.16 1.57
C ILE A 18 -14.26 -8.13 1.19
N ILE A 19 -13.83 -6.95 0.77
CA ILE A 19 -12.46 -6.64 0.35
C ILE A 19 -12.04 -5.36 1.07
N GLY A 20 -10.80 -5.28 1.48
CA GLY A 20 -10.14 -4.07 1.98
C GLY A 20 -8.72 -3.97 1.44
N VAL A 21 -8.22 -2.75 1.38
CA VAL A 21 -6.83 -2.46 0.98
C VAL A 21 -6.20 -1.59 2.05
N GLU A 22 -4.98 -1.94 2.45
CA GLU A 22 -4.13 -1.13 3.32
C GLU A 22 -2.95 -0.63 2.50
N THR A 23 -2.71 0.68 2.55
CA THR A 23 -1.60 1.30 1.84
C THR A 23 -0.70 2.00 2.83
N GLU A 24 0.52 1.49 2.97
CA GLU A 24 1.59 2.17 3.67
C GLU A 24 2.29 3.15 2.74
N TYR A 25 2.67 4.30 3.29
CA TYR A 25 3.41 5.34 2.56
C TYR A 25 4.83 5.46 3.11
N GLY A 26 5.80 5.52 2.20
CA GLY A 26 7.11 6.04 2.54
C GLY A 26 6.99 7.54 2.85
N ILE A 27 7.79 8.02 3.79
CA ILE A 27 7.83 9.43 4.18
C ILE A 27 9.26 9.94 4.26
N THR A 28 9.48 11.14 3.78
CA THR A 28 10.76 11.84 3.91
C THR A 28 10.54 13.34 4.06
N CYS A 29 11.48 14.03 4.68
CA CYS A 29 11.53 15.49 4.68
C CYS A 29 12.74 15.95 3.89
N ALA A 30 12.53 16.39 2.66
CA ALA A 30 13.58 16.93 1.82
C ALA A 30 13.92 18.37 2.23
N PRO A 31 15.21 18.79 2.23
CA PRO A 31 15.58 20.17 2.49
C PRO A 31 15.09 21.07 1.35
N THR A 32 14.64 22.29 1.69
CA THR A 32 14.26 23.33 0.72
C THR A 32 15.40 24.28 0.34
N ALA A 33 16.56 24.12 0.99
CA ALA A 33 17.81 24.79 0.70
C ALA A 33 18.97 23.80 0.76
N ASP A 34 20.17 24.22 0.37
CA ASP A 34 21.35 23.38 0.47
C ASP A 34 21.58 22.94 1.93
N GLY A 35 21.70 21.64 2.15
CA GLY A 35 21.92 21.09 3.49
C GLY A 35 21.35 19.68 3.66
N PRO A 36 21.57 19.11 4.85
CA PRO A 36 21.00 17.80 5.19
C PRO A 36 19.48 17.92 5.41
N PRO A 37 18.76 16.79 5.34
CA PRO A 37 17.35 16.74 5.72
C PRO A 37 17.13 17.32 7.12
N PRO A 38 16.18 18.25 7.33
CA PRO A 38 15.99 18.92 8.62
C PRO A 38 15.41 18.00 9.69
N MET A 39 14.86 16.86 9.30
CA MET A 39 14.35 15.84 10.22
C MET A 39 14.39 14.45 9.57
N ASN A 40 14.42 13.41 10.39
CA ASN A 40 14.30 12.03 9.97
C ASN A 40 12.84 11.64 9.67
N ALA A 41 12.63 10.42 9.16
CA ALA A 41 11.30 9.91 8.80
C ALA A 41 10.35 9.86 10.01
N ASP A 42 10.85 9.47 11.20
CA ASP A 42 10.03 9.41 12.42
C ASP A 42 9.48 10.76 12.83
N HIS A 43 10.30 11.81 12.76
CA HIS A 43 9.85 13.17 13.05
C HIS A 43 8.88 13.65 11.98
N ALA A 44 9.15 13.40 10.70
CA ALA A 44 8.26 13.77 9.61
C ALA A 44 6.89 13.10 9.75
N ALA A 45 6.84 11.82 10.17
CA ALA A 45 5.59 11.11 10.43
C ALA A 45 4.80 11.70 11.60
N ARG A 46 5.48 12.11 12.68
CA ARG A 46 4.84 12.80 13.81
C ARG A 46 4.28 14.16 13.39
N GLU A 47 5.04 14.95 12.63
CA GLU A 47 4.57 16.22 12.08
C GLU A 47 3.36 16.02 11.16
N LEU A 48 3.37 15.00 10.33
CA LEU A 48 2.24 14.64 9.48
C LEU A 48 0.99 14.36 10.30
N PHE A 49 1.11 13.55 11.36
CA PHE A 49 -0.01 13.09 12.18
C PHE A 49 -0.39 14.05 13.33
N ASP A 50 0.34 15.14 13.55
CA ASP A 50 0.05 16.09 14.61
C ASP A 50 -1.42 16.53 14.67
N PRO A 51 -2.10 16.92 13.57
CA PRO A 51 -3.50 17.30 13.61
C PRO A 51 -4.44 16.15 14.01
N VAL A 52 -4.07 14.92 13.65
CA VAL A 52 -4.82 13.71 14.00
C VAL A 52 -4.72 13.46 15.50
N VAL A 53 -3.50 13.48 16.03
CA VAL A 53 -3.23 13.25 17.45
C VAL A 53 -3.84 14.35 18.32
N GLN A 54 -3.75 15.59 17.91
CA GLN A 54 -4.37 16.71 18.65
C GLN A 54 -5.88 16.56 18.79
N ARG A 55 -6.55 16.10 17.72
CA ARG A 55 -8.00 15.93 17.69
C ARG A 55 -8.49 14.68 18.41
N SER A 56 -7.79 13.55 18.22
CA SER A 56 -8.26 12.23 18.66
C SER A 56 -7.48 11.64 19.84
N ARG A 57 -6.36 12.26 20.25
CA ARG A 57 -5.41 11.76 21.25
C ARG A 57 -4.78 10.41 20.87
N SER A 58 -4.77 10.08 19.60
CA SER A 58 -4.22 8.82 19.06
C SER A 58 -3.70 9.04 17.64
N SER A 59 -2.62 8.35 17.30
CA SER A 59 -2.14 8.19 15.91
C SER A 59 -2.80 7.02 15.19
N ASN A 60 -3.88 6.48 15.73
CA ASN A 60 -4.61 5.35 15.20
C ASN A 60 -6.11 5.61 15.36
N VAL A 61 -6.78 5.96 14.28
CA VAL A 61 -8.17 6.43 14.31
C VAL A 61 -9.00 5.81 13.20
N PHE A 62 -10.25 5.55 13.50
CA PHE A 62 -11.25 5.23 12.48
C PHE A 62 -11.93 6.49 12.00
N THR A 63 -12.09 6.61 10.69
CA THR A 63 -12.85 7.69 10.07
C THR A 63 -14.36 7.41 10.16
N ARG A 64 -15.17 8.44 9.88
CA ARG A 64 -16.64 8.26 9.80
C ARG A 64 -17.07 7.28 8.71
N GLY A 65 -16.28 7.13 7.66
CA GLY A 65 -16.52 6.19 6.56
C GLY A 65 -16.08 4.76 6.84
N GLY A 66 -15.56 4.47 8.05
CA GLY A 66 -15.09 3.14 8.44
C GLY A 66 -13.64 2.83 8.04
N ALA A 67 -12.97 3.72 7.30
CA ALA A 67 -11.55 3.59 7.00
C ALA A 67 -10.70 3.84 8.27
N ARG A 68 -9.50 3.33 8.30
CA ARG A 68 -8.53 3.52 9.39
C ARG A 68 -7.33 4.31 8.91
N LEU A 69 -6.93 5.29 9.70
CA LEU A 69 -5.74 6.11 9.49
C LEU A 69 -4.81 5.92 10.69
N TYR A 70 -3.57 5.53 10.45
CA TYR A 70 -2.64 5.23 11.54
C TYR A 70 -1.16 5.34 11.13
N LEU A 71 -0.29 5.40 12.14
CA LEU A 71 1.14 5.17 11.98
C LEU A 71 1.43 3.73 12.32
N ASP A 72 1.98 3.01 11.35
CA ASP A 72 2.42 1.63 11.54
C ASP A 72 3.85 1.56 12.07
N VAL A 73 4.31 0.34 12.35
CA VAL A 73 5.68 0.06 12.79
C VAL A 73 6.67 0.62 11.78
N GLY A 74 7.71 1.30 12.25
CA GLY A 74 8.67 2.01 11.39
C GLY A 74 8.22 3.40 10.97
N SER A 75 7.16 3.94 11.61
CA SER A 75 6.64 5.29 11.36
C SER A 75 6.09 5.49 9.94
N HIS A 76 5.61 4.42 9.31
CA HIS A 76 4.94 4.52 8.03
C HIS A 76 3.51 5.03 8.21
N PRO A 77 3.14 6.17 7.58
CA PRO A 77 1.75 6.58 7.50
C PRO A 77 0.95 5.54 6.72
N GLU A 78 -0.16 5.07 7.28
CA GLU A 78 -0.96 4.04 6.64
C GLU A 78 -2.44 4.40 6.61
N PHE A 79 -3.08 4.05 5.50
CA PHE A 79 -4.51 4.16 5.30
C PHE A 79 -5.09 2.80 4.92
N ALA A 80 -5.98 2.28 5.77
CA ALA A 80 -6.78 1.10 5.47
C ALA A 80 -8.19 1.52 5.05
N THR A 81 -8.65 1.02 3.91
CA THR A 81 -10.01 1.28 3.43
C THR A 81 -11.05 0.74 4.41
N ALA A 82 -12.27 1.24 4.33
CA ALA A 82 -13.40 0.54 4.92
C ALA A 82 -13.58 -0.84 4.27
N GLU A 83 -14.31 -1.71 4.94
CA GLU A 83 -14.79 -2.98 4.38
C GLU A 83 -15.74 -2.69 3.22
N CYS A 84 -15.38 -3.15 2.01
CA CYS A 84 -16.13 -2.89 0.79
C CYS A 84 -16.61 -4.21 0.18
N ASP A 85 -17.82 -4.23 -0.36
CA ASP A 85 -18.38 -5.37 -1.09
C ASP A 85 -18.49 -5.13 -2.60
N ARG A 86 -17.99 -3.98 -3.08
CA ARG A 86 -17.95 -3.55 -4.48
C ARG A 86 -16.57 -3.00 -4.82
N LEU A 87 -16.10 -3.26 -6.02
CA LEU A 87 -14.80 -2.76 -6.49
C LEU A 87 -14.78 -1.23 -6.61
N GLU A 88 -15.90 -0.63 -7.01
CA GLU A 88 -16.02 0.83 -7.10
C GLU A 88 -15.83 1.50 -5.74
N ASP A 89 -16.33 0.87 -4.67
CA ASP A 89 -16.19 1.38 -3.31
C ASP A 89 -14.74 1.23 -2.82
N VAL A 90 -14.06 0.11 -3.13
CA VAL A 90 -12.61 -0.05 -2.84
C VAL A 90 -11.82 1.06 -3.53
N LEU A 91 -12.08 1.31 -4.82
CA LEU A 91 -11.39 2.35 -5.57
C LEU A 91 -11.65 3.74 -4.99
N ALA A 92 -12.91 4.04 -4.64
CA ALA A 92 -13.26 5.31 -4.03
C ALA A 92 -12.59 5.52 -2.67
N GLN A 93 -12.51 4.46 -1.86
CA GLN A 93 -11.84 4.48 -0.55
C GLN A 93 -10.32 4.65 -0.68
N ASP A 94 -9.67 3.95 -1.63
CA ASP A 94 -8.23 4.11 -1.88
C ASP A 94 -7.91 5.55 -2.33
N ARG A 95 -8.72 6.12 -3.24
CA ARG A 95 -8.58 7.52 -3.66
C ARG A 95 -8.85 8.51 -2.54
N ALA A 96 -9.82 8.24 -1.68
CA ALA A 96 -10.06 9.05 -0.49
C ALA A 96 -8.85 9.04 0.46
N GLY A 97 -8.20 7.88 0.63
CA GLY A 97 -6.97 7.74 1.40
C GLY A 97 -5.84 8.61 0.85
N GLU A 98 -5.62 8.61 -0.46
CA GLU A 98 -4.63 9.47 -1.11
C GLU A 98 -4.91 10.97 -0.84
N LEU A 99 -6.17 11.40 -0.93
CA LEU A 99 -6.55 12.79 -0.65
C LEU A 99 -6.35 13.16 0.82
N VAL A 100 -6.68 12.28 1.75
CA VAL A 100 -6.46 12.49 3.19
C VAL A 100 -4.96 12.63 3.48
N MET A 101 -4.15 11.75 2.93
CA MET A 101 -2.70 11.80 3.11
C MET A 101 -2.08 13.06 2.51
N ALA A 102 -2.53 13.47 1.32
CA ALA A 102 -2.08 14.70 0.67
C ALA A 102 -2.43 15.94 1.50
N ASP A 103 -3.65 16.02 2.03
CA ASP A 103 -4.10 17.12 2.90
C ASP A 103 -3.27 17.19 4.19
N LEU A 104 -2.99 16.06 4.83
CA LEU A 104 -2.12 16.01 6.01
C LEU A 104 -0.70 16.50 5.68
N ALA A 105 -0.16 16.11 4.52
CA ALA A 105 1.16 16.56 4.08
C ALA A 105 1.19 18.07 3.80
N GLU A 106 0.16 18.63 3.20
CA GLU A 106 0.03 20.07 2.98
C GLU A 106 -0.05 20.84 4.30
N GLN A 107 -0.86 20.38 5.25
CA GLN A 107 -0.96 20.95 6.58
C GLN A 107 0.38 20.90 7.33
N ALA A 108 1.09 19.77 7.28
CA ALA A 108 2.41 19.64 7.89
C ALA A 108 3.42 20.60 7.26
N ASN A 109 3.45 20.69 5.92
CA ASN A 109 4.35 21.59 5.20
C ASN A 109 4.06 23.07 5.50
N ALA A 110 2.78 23.44 5.67
CA ALA A 110 2.42 24.79 6.08
C ALA A 110 2.93 25.12 7.51
N ARG A 111 2.86 24.16 8.44
CA ARG A 111 3.43 24.33 9.81
C ARG A 111 4.95 24.47 9.78
N LEU A 112 5.64 23.62 9.01
CA LEU A 112 7.11 23.72 8.86
C LEU A 112 7.52 25.08 8.32
N ALA A 113 6.84 25.58 7.30
CA ALA A 113 7.08 26.90 6.75
C ALA A 113 6.84 28.02 7.79
N ALA A 114 5.74 27.95 8.55
CA ALA A 114 5.40 28.93 9.58
C ALA A 114 6.40 28.95 10.75
N THR A 115 7.05 27.82 11.03
CA THR A 115 8.08 27.70 12.09
C THR A 115 9.51 27.90 11.57
N GLY A 116 9.68 28.20 10.28
CA GLY A 116 10.99 28.46 9.69
C GLY A 116 11.85 27.20 9.49
N VAL A 117 11.28 26.01 9.54
CA VAL A 117 11.99 24.76 9.26
C VAL A 117 12.21 24.64 7.76
N PRO A 118 13.47 24.59 7.27
CA PRO A 118 13.77 24.59 5.82
C PRO A 118 13.59 23.20 5.20
N GLY A 119 12.39 22.64 5.29
CA GLY A 119 12.08 21.29 4.81
C GLY A 119 10.69 21.16 4.22
N ARG A 120 10.53 20.12 3.41
CA ARG A 120 9.25 19.74 2.82
C ARG A 120 9.03 18.23 2.98
N ILE A 121 7.93 17.86 3.59
CA ILE A 121 7.49 16.47 3.74
C ILE A 121 6.93 15.99 2.41
N HIS A 122 7.40 14.83 1.98
CA HIS A 122 6.92 14.09 0.82
C HIS A 122 6.43 12.71 1.25
N LEU A 123 5.29 12.31 0.71
CA LEU A 123 4.76 10.96 0.82
C LEU A 123 4.99 10.21 -0.49
N LEU A 124 5.37 8.96 -0.39
CA LEU A 124 5.71 8.10 -1.51
C LEU A 124 4.82 6.86 -1.45
N LYS A 125 4.01 6.64 -2.48
CA LYS A 125 3.19 5.43 -2.63
C LYS A 125 3.99 4.41 -3.43
N ASN A 126 4.94 3.76 -2.76
CA ASN A 126 5.80 2.70 -3.28
C ASN A 126 5.94 1.61 -2.23
N ASN A 127 6.70 0.55 -2.50
CA ASN A 127 6.82 -0.59 -1.60
C ASN A 127 8.26 -0.85 -1.13
N ARG A 128 9.18 0.08 -1.39
CA ARG A 128 10.57 -0.07 -1.01
C ARG A 128 11.20 1.30 -0.76
N ASP A 129 11.95 1.42 0.33
CA ASP A 129 12.73 2.60 0.63
C ASP A 129 14.09 2.58 -0.08
N ALA A 130 14.88 3.64 0.13
CA ALA A 130 16.22 3.78 -0.45
C ALA A 130 17.24 2.80 0.15
N GLU A 131 16.98 2.26 1.33
CA GLU A 131 17.82 1.30 2.04
C GLU A 131 17.47 -0.15 1.68
N GLY A 132 16.41 -0.35 0.90
CA GLY A 132 15.94 -1.66 0.46
C GLY A 132 14.94 -2.33 1.38
N ASN A 133 14.47 -1.65 2.43
CA ASN A 133 13.41 -2.16 3.29
C ASN A 133 12.08 -2.13 2.56
N GLY A 134 11.31 -3.21 2.68
CA GLY A 134 9.98 -3.29 2.11
C GLY A 134 8.93 -2.76 3.07
N PHE A 135 7.94 -2.05 2.55
CA PHE A 135 6.71 -1.71 3.24
C PHE A 135 5.51 -2.02 2.37
N GLY A 136 4.32 -2.15 2.95
CA GLY A 136 3.26 -2.94 2.38
C GLY A 136 2.22 -2.17 1.59
N CYS A 137 1.56 -2.95 0.74
CA CYS A 137 0.20 -2.72 0.33
C CYS A 137 -0.51 -4.04 0.54
N HIS A 138 -1.36 -4.13 1.56
CA HIS A 138 -2.07 -5.34 1.89
C HIS A 138 -3.43 -5.38 1.23
N GLU A 139 -3.79 -6.53 0.70
CA GLU A 139 -5.12 -6.81 0.20
C GLU A 139 -5.80 -7.82 1.13
N ASN A 140 -6.91 -7.42 1.73
CA ASN A 140 -7.66 -8.21 2.68
C ASN A 140 -8.91 -8.77 2.03
N TYR A 141 -9.06 -10.08 2.05
CA TYR A 141 -10.19 -10.79 1.46
C TYR A 141 -10.91 -11.62 2.51
N LEU A 142 -12.17 -11.30 2.76
CA LEU A 142 -12.98 -12.12 3.67
C LEU A 142 -13.32 -13.44 2.99
N VAL A 143 -12.88 -14.53 3.59
CA VAL A 143 -13.18 -15.90 3.17
C VAL A 143 -14.02 -16.62 4.21
N ARG A 144 -14.78 -17.65 3.78
CA ARG A 144 -15.56 -18.46 4.71
C ARG A 144 -14.64 -19.34 5.55
N ARG A 145 -14.94 -19.44 6.84
CA ARG A 145 -14.28 -20.42 7.74
C ARG A 145 -14.75 -21.82 7.41
N ARG A 146 -14.12 -22.43 6.41
CA ARG A 146 -14.31 -23.83 6.02
C ARG A 146 -13.01 -24.58 6.21
N GLY A 147 -13.09 -25.91 6.33
CA GLY A 147 -11.89 -26.76 6.44
C GLY A 147 -11.07 -26.88 5.13
N ASP A 148 -11.45 -26.15 4.09
CA ASP A 148 -10.88 -26.20 2.74
C ASP A 148 -10.07 -24.95 2.35
N PHE A 149 -9.61 -24.16 3.33
CA PHE A 149 -8.80 -22.96 3.12
C PHE A 149 -7.63 -23.18 2.14
N TRP A 150 -6.96 -24.31 2.24
CA TRP A 150 -5.83 -24.61 1.35
C TRP A 150 -6.21 -24.81 -0.11
N ASN A 151 -7.45 -25.15 -0.41
CA ASN A 151 -7.93 -25.20 -1.78
C ASN A 151 -8.10 -23.80 -2.36
N ASP A 152 -8.66 -22.87 -1.57
CA ASP A 152 -8.75 -21.46 -1.95
C ASP A 152 -7.35 -20.86 -2.11
N ALA A 153 -6.43 -21.11 -1.18
CA ALA A 153 -5.05 -20.65 -1.24
C ALA A 153 -4.29 -21.17 -2.47
N ARG A 154 -4.41 -22.47 -2.81
CA ARG A 154 -3.79 -23.05 -4.00
C ARG A 154 -4.26 -22.41 -5.31
N THR A 155 -5.47 -21.88 -5.34
CA THR A 155 -6.01 -21.17 -6.51
C THR A 155 -5.53 -19.72 -6.52
N LEU A 156 -5.48 -19.06 -5.37
CA LEU A 156 -5.15 -17.63 -5.24
C LEU A 156 -3.65 -17.35 -5.40
N ILE A 157 -2.80 -18.19 -4.79
CA ILE A 157 -1.34 -17.98 -4.78
C ILE A 157 -0.75 -17.83 -6.20
N PRO A 158 -1.01 -18.72 -7.16
CA PRO A 158 -0.50 -18.56 -8.52
C PRO A 158 -0.95 -17.25 -9.17
N HIS A 159 -2.19 -16.83 -8.94
CA HIS A 159 -2.69 -15.55 -9.44
C HIS A 159 -1.93 -14.38 -8.82
N LEU A 160 -1.77 -14.34 -7.50
CA LEU A 160 -1.08 -13.26 -6.80
C LEU A 160 0.39 -13.15 -7.23
N VAL A 161 1.06 -14.28 -7.48
CA VAL A 161 2.46 -14.30 -7.94
C VAL A 161 2.57 -13.82 -9.39
N THR A 162 1.70 -14.29 -10.28
CA THR A 162 1.83 -14.04 -11.73
C THR A 162 1.23 -12.70 -12.16
N ARG A 163 0.26 -12.14 -11.43
CA ARG A 163 -0.39 -10.86 -11.79
C ARG A 163 0.58 -9.69 -11.90
N GLN A 164 1.73 -9.75 -11.20
CA GLN A 164 2.76 -8.70 -11.25
C GLN A 164 3.32 -8.49 -12.67
N ILE A 165 3.26 -9.49 -13.54
CA ILE A 165 3.65 -9.38 -14.95
C ILE A 165 2.71 -8.42 -15.69
N LEU A 166 1.43 -8.36 -15.29
CA LEU A 166 0.39 -7.56 -15.94
C LEU A 166 0.17 -6.20 -15.26
N VAL A 167 0.23 -6.17 -13.93
CA VAL A 167 -0.19 -5.00 -13.13
C VAL A 167 0.87 -4.55 -12.12
N GLY A 168 2.09 -5.04 -12.22
CA GLY A 168 3.20 -4.57 -11.41
C GLY A 168 3.51 -3.10 -11.71
N ALA A 169 3.78 -2.32 -10.66
CA ALA A 169 4.06 -0.88 -10.79
C ALA A 169 5.41 -0.57 -11.44
N GLY A 170 6.27 -1.57 -11.59
CA GLY A 170 7.62 -1.41 -12.11
C GLY A 170 8.60 -0.79 -11.10
N HIS A 171 9.87 -0.99 -11.37
CA HIS A 171 10.94 -0.42 -10.58
C HIS A 171 12.24 -0.38 -11.40
N ILE A 172 13.08 0.62 -11.14
CA ILE A 172 14.45 0.65 -11.66
C ILE A 172 15.38 0.10 -10.56
N ALA A 173 15.74 -1.15 -10.70
CA ALA A 173 16.67 -1.80 -9.77
C ALA A 173 18.07 -1.18 -9.86
N ALA A 174 18.69 -0.93 -8.70
CA ALA A 174 20.08 -0.47 -8.65
C ALA A 174 21.04 -1.59 -9.09
N ALA A 175 22.24 -1.21 -9.47
CA ALA A 175 23.31 -2.16 -9.73
C ALA A 175 23.58 -3.02 -8.46
N GLY A 176 23.47 -4.33 -8.58
CA GLY A 176 23.61 -5.26 -7.46
C GLY A 176 22.28 -5.72 -6.81
N ASP A 177 21.17 -5.05 -7.10
CA ASP A 177 19.83 -5.40 -6.57
C ASP A 177 19.21 -6.63 -7.25
N THR A 178 19.67 -6.98 -8.42
CA THR A 178 19.24 -8.18 -9.14
C THR A 178 20.45 -9.02 -9.53
N ARG A 179 20.29 -10.35 -9.57
CA ARG A 179 21.33 -11.28 -10.05
C ARG A 179 21.76 -11.01 -11.50
N ARG A 180 21.07 -10.14 -12.22
CA ARG A 180 21.34 -9.75 -13.61
C ARG A 180 22.06 -8.41 -13.74
N ALA A 181 22.20 -7.64 -12.66
CA ALA A 181 22.95 -6.39 -12.67
C ALA A 181 24.47 -6.59 -12.47
N ALA A 182 24.98 -7.74 -12.91
CA ALA A 182 26.43 -8.07 -12.82
C ALA A 182 27.33 -7.04 -13.51
N ASP A 183 26.78 -6.25 -14.45
CA ASP A 183 27.53 -5.30 -15.29
C ASP A 183 27.41 -3.85 -14.82
N GLY A 184 26.94 -3.59 -13.60
CA GLY A 184 26.74 -2.22 -13.09
C GLY A 184 25.60 -1.43 -13.76
N LEU A 185 24.81 -2.07 -14.59
CA LEU A 185 23.67 -1.46 -15.29
C LEU A 185 22.43 -1.45 -14.40
N ARG A 186 21.65 -0.37 -14.49
CA ARG A 186 20.31 -0.31 -13.93
C ARG A 186 19.37 -1.13 -14.80
N ALA A 187 18.53 -1.95 -14.18
CA ALA A 187 17.54 -2.78 -14.88
C ALA A 187 16.12 -2.36 -14.51
N TYR A 188 15.24 -2.33 -15.51
CA TYR A 188 13.80 -2.25 -15.24
C TYR A 188 13.29 -3.63 -14.82
N VAL A 189 12.49 -3.65 -13.73
CA VAL A 189 11.79 -4.84 -13.25
C VAL A 189 10.30 -4.55 -13.14
N PHE A 190 9.46 -5.56 -13.34
CA PHE A 190 8.00 -5.39 -13.35
C PHE A 190 7.41 -5.11 -11.96
N SER A 191 8.10 -5.46 -10.89
CA SER A 191 7.61 -5.33 -9.53
C SER A 191 8.73 -5.01 -8.56
N GLN A 192 8.46 -4.11 -7.61
CA GLN A 192 9.35 -3.81 -6.48
C GLN A 192 9.39 -4.93 -5.44
N ARG A 193 8.39 -5.82 -5.43
CA ARG A 193 8.18 -6.83 -4.38
C ARG A 193 8.56 -8.24 -4.80
N ALA A 194 8.86 -8.49 -6.09
CA ALA A 194 9.09 -9.84 -6.60
C ALA A 194 10.23 -10.56 -5.85
N ASP A 195 11.30 -9.87 -5.56
CA ASP A 195 12.48 -10.39 -4.84
C ASP A 195 12.24 -10.54 -3.33
N GLN A 196 11.14 -10.02 -2.80
CA GLN A 196 10.74 -10.14 -1.39
C GLN A 196 9.80 -11.32 -1.15
N MET A 197 9.38 -12.01 -2.20
CA MET A 197 8.50 -13.17 -2.13
C MET A 197 9.29 -14.45 -1.92
N TRP A 198 9.75 -14.68 -0.70
CA TRP A 198 10.52 -15.88 -0.35
C TRP A 198 9.64 -17.10 -0.11
N ASP A 199 8.44 -16.88 0.45
CA ASP A 199 7.48 -17.90 0.80
C ASP A 199 6.10 -17.60 0.18
N ALA A 200 5.39 -18.65 -0.20
CA ALA A 200 4.03 -18.54 -0.71
C ALA A 200 3.02 -18.16 0.40
N VAL A 201 3.33 -18.53 1.63
CA VAL A 201 2.55 -18.22 2.84
C VAL A 201 3.54 -17.91 3.95
N SER A 202 3.46 -16.72 4.52
CA SER A 202 4.26 -16.33 5.66
C SER A 202 3.52 -16.62 6.98
N SER A 203 4.25 -17.02 8.00
CA SER A 203 3.76 -17.07 9.38
C SER A 203 4.07 -15.79 10.15
N ALA A 204 4.86 -14.89 9.56
CA ALA A 204 5.16 -13.58 10.12
C ALA A 204 4.07 -12.60 9.72
N THR A 205 3.39 -12.05 10.69
CA THR A 205 2.48 -10.91 10.58
C THR A 205 3.09 -9.75 11.35
#